data_1b5495b1a71c19ecbb4f083936910146
#
_entry.id   1b5495b1a71c19ecbb4f083936910146
#
_cell.length_a   1.000
_cell.length_b   1.000
_cell.length_c   1.000
_cell.angle_alpha   90.00
_cell.angle_beta   90.00
_cell.angle_gamma   90.00
#
_symmetry.space_group_name_H-M   'P 1'
#
loop_
_entity.id
_entity.type
_entity.pdbx_description
1 polymer ?
#
loop_
_entity_poly.entity_id
_entity_poly.type
_entity_poly.pdbx_seq_one_letter_code
_entity_poly.pdbx_strand_id
1 'polypeptide(L)'
;MILPILALAWALPASAAITAGDPNAGGLGYSFYATLSGQETASQSNHVGAWSWQDQSLFGVGEDPVGWTHTSNWFAITLQTDSVFTLSIERDTTVPVAGGGFRPADHMYPSFTIWSGWDNDAIPNDVALALGYAAADLPVQDHHTYNNDGAVVWAEDLGYLDSLGNNSLESVSRTWNLSAGNYSIVIGSDASSETSPPRQGYRATFTTAPVPEPATTALAALTGLALIARRRR
;
A
#
# COMPACT_ATOMS: atom_id res chain seq x y z
N MET A 1 14.00 20.32 -46.78
CA MET A 1 13.80 20.69 -45.35
C MET A 1 13.45 19.40 -44.62
N ILE A 2 14.43 18.79 -43.93
CA ILE A 2 14.29 17.51 -43.26
C ILE A 2 13.91 17.84 -41.82
N LEU A 3 12.67 17.49 -41.41
CA LEU A 3 12.22 17.61 -40.02
C LEU A 3 12.89 16.48 -39.24
N PRO A 4 13.54 16.77 -38.10
CA PRO A 4 14.03 15.73 -37.22
C PRO A 4 12.84 15.03 -36.55
N ILE A 5 12.74 13.72 -36.74
CA ILE A 5 11.82 12.85 -35.98
C ILE A 5 12.40 12.78 -34.56
N LEU A 6 11.74 13.43 -33.62
CA LEU A 6 12.04 13.26 -32.18
C LEU A 6 11.61 11.86 -31.81
N ALA A 7 12.54 10.92 -31.67
CA ALA A 7 12.27 9.62 -31.11
C ALA A 7 12.06 9.80 -29.58
N LEU A 8 10.83 9.66 -29.12
CA LEU A 8 10.52 9.56 -27.68
C LEU A 8 11.03 8.20 -27.20
N ALA A 9 12.18 8.18 -26.57
CA ALA A 9 12.68 6.98 -25.89
C ALA A 9 11.82 6.77 -24.64
N TRP A 10 11.03 5.73 -24.61
CA TRP A 10 10.34 5.27 -23.41
C TRP A 10 11.38 4.62 -22.50
N ALA A 11 11.70 5.24 -21.38
CA ALA A 11 12.52 4.60 -20.36
C ALA A 11 11.71 3.44 -19.76
N LEU A 12 12.30 2.26 -19.70
CA LEU A 12 11.73 1.14 -18.94
C LEU A 12 11.78 1.49 -17.45
N PRO A 13 10.77 1.08 -16.65
CA PRO A 13 10.80 1.30 -15.22
C PRO A 13 12.04 0.64 -14.61
N ALA A 14 12.72 1.34 -13.73
CA ALA A 14 13.78 0.76 -12.93
C ALA A 14 13.19 -0.23 -11.92
N SER A 15 13.97 -1.21 -11.48
CA SER A 15 13.57 -2.13 -10.42
C SER A 15 14.08 -1.60 -9.09
N ALA A 16 13.15 -1.29 -8.19
CA ALA A 16 13.47 -1.01 -6.79
C ALA A 16 13.48 -2.30 -5.96
N ALA A 17 14.25 -2.31 -4.88
CA ALA A 17 14.31 -3.44 -3.96
C ALA A 17 13.31 -3.27 -2.82
N ILE A 18 12.63 -4.37 -2.46
CA ILE A 18 11.92 -4.48 -1.19
C ILE A 18 12.84 -5.22 -0.22
N THR A 19 13.04 -4.64 0.94
CA THR A 19 13.87 -5.19 2.01
C THR A 19 12.97 -5.76 3.10
N ALA A 20 13.28 -6.97 3.57
CA ALA A 20 12.61 -7.56 4.72
C ALA A 20 13.08 -6.89 6.02
N GLY A 21 12.16 -6.66 6.95
CA GLY A 21 12.41 -6.05 8.24
C GLY A 21 11.69 -4.73 8.42
N ASP A 22 11.84 -4.19 9.63
CA ASP A 22 11.26 -2.93 10.05
C ASP A 22 12.29 -1.81 9.89
N PRO A 23 12.00 -0.71 9.16
CA PRO A 23 12.88 0.44 9.08
C PRO A 23 12.91 1.25 10.38
N ASN A 24 11.90 1.08 11.25
CA ASN A 24 11.73 1.76 12.53
C ASN A 24 11.68 0.76 13.67
N ALA A 25 12.76 0.59 14.38
CA ALA A 25 12.79 -0.29 15.56
C ALA A 25 11.87 0.30 16.67
N GLY A 26 10.64 -0.19 16.78
CA GLY A 26 9.73 0.19 17.86
C GLY A 26 8.29 0.50 17.48
N GLY A 27 7.95 0.50 16.18
CA GLY A 27 6.59 0.75 15.72
C GLY A 27 5.78 -0.52 15.46
N LEU A 28 4.90 -0.45 14.47
CA LEU A 28 4.00 -1.50 13.96
C LEU A 28 4.61 -2.88 13.72
N GLY A 29 5.94 -3.00 13.67
CA GLY A 29 6.60 -4.22 13.25
C GLY A 29 6.40 -4.47 11.75
N TYR A 30 6.82 -3.53 10.91
CA TYR A 30 6.75 -3.69 9.46
C TYR A 30 7.51 -4.94 9.02
N SER A 31 6.84 -5.72 8.18
CA SER A 31 7.43 -6.93 7.59
C SER A 31 8.42 -6.60 6.49
N PHE A 32 8.19 -5.49 5.79
CA PHE A 32 8.94 -5.06 4.61
C PHE A 32 8.99 -3.54 4.52
N TYR A 33 10.04 -3.04 3.86
CA TYR A 33 10.13 -1.64 3.47
C TYR A 33 10.72 -1.46 2.08
N ALA A 34 10.36 -0.36 1.42
CA ALA A 34 10.91 0.06 0.14
C ALA A 34 10.92 1.58 0.00
N THR A 35 11.91 2.09 -0.72
CA THR A 35 11.97 3.48 -1.16
C THR A 35 11.83 3.50 -2.67
N LEU A 36 10.87 4.29 -3.17
CA LEU A 36 10.54 4.40 -4.59
C LEU A 36 10.70 5.84 -5.06
N SER A 37 11.21 6.00 -6.28
CA SER A 37 11.41 7.30 -6.91
C SER A 37 11.15 7.24 -8.40
N GLY A 38 10.55 8.30 -8.95
CA GLY A 38 10.35 8.43 -10.40
C GLY A 38 9.52 7.29 -11.01
N GLN A 39 10.07 6.52 -11.94
CA GLN A 39 9.41 5.40 -12.59
C GLN A 39 10.07 4.08 -12.17
N GLU A 40 9.55 3.47 -11.14
CA GLU A 40 10.10 2.26 -10.55
C GLU A 40 9.02 1.20 -10.32
N THR A 41 9.46 -0.06 -10.24
CA THR A 41 8.63 -1.21 -9.85
C THR A 41 9.36 -2.03 -8.81
N ALA A 42 8.67 -2.38 -7.72
CA ALA A 42 9.14 -3.27 -6.70
C ALA A 42 8.10 -4.39 -6.45
N SER A 43 8.53 -5.62 -6.23
CA SER A 43 7.60 -6.74 -5.99
C SER A 43 8.09 -7.60 -4.84
N GLN A 44 7.14 -8.11 -4.05
CA GLN A 44 7.37 -9.01 -2.94
C GLN A 44 6.34 -10.12 -2.96
N SER A 45 6.82 -11.38 -2.93
CA SER A 45 5.99 -12.54 -2.67
C SER A 45 6.10 -12.94 -1.21
N ASN A 46 4.98 -13.20 -0.56
CA ASN A 46 4.90 -13.69 0.82
C ASN A 46 3.54 -14.37 1.06
N HIS A 47 3.24 -14.64 2.31
CA HIS A 47 1.99 -15.28 2.70
C HIS A 47 1.32 -14.56 3.88
N VAL A 48 0.00 -14.63 3.92
CA VAL A 48 -0.86 -14.08 4.97
C VAL A 48 -1.87 -15.13 5.42
N GLY A 49 -2.52 -14.90 6.56
CA GLY A 49 -3.71 -15.69 6.93
C GLY A 49 -4.83 -15.49 5.92
N ALA A 50 -5.65 -16.48 5.68
CA ALA A 50 -6.80 -16.36 4.77
C ALA A 50 -7.86 -15.37 5.27
N TRP A 51 -7.89 -15.09 6.58
CA TRP A 51 -8.74 -14.10 7.24
C TRP A 51 -7.91 -12.99 7.87
N SER A 52 -6.87 -12.60 7.24
CA SER A 52 -5.96 -11.62 7.78
C SER A 52 -6.40 -10.17 7.55
N TRP A 53 -7.46 -9.97 6.79
CA TRP A 53 -8.09 -8.67 6.59
C TRP A 53 -9.60 -8.82 6.65
N GLN A 54 -10.28 -7.98 7.44
CA GLN A 54 -11.74 -7.96 7.55
C GLN A 54 -12.23 -6.52 7.70
N ASP A 55 -13.42 -6.26 7.19
CA ASP A 55 -14.09 -4.98 7.36
C ASP A 55 -14.43 -4.77 8.85
N GLN A 56 -13.98 -3.67 9.44
CA GLN A 56 -14.25 -3.33 10.83
C GLN A 56 -15.71 -3.02 11.14
N SER A 57 -16.52 -2.68 10.13
CA SER A 57 -17.94 -2.45 10.31
C SER A 57 -18.66 -3.67 10.96
N LEU A 58 -18.10 -4.88 10.80
CA LEU A 58 -18.60 -6.10 11.42
C LEU A 58 -18.42 -6.13 12.95
N PHE A 59 -17.54 -5.31 13.50
CA PHE A 59 -17.24 -5.29 14.94
C PHE A 59 -17.82 -4.07 15.66
N GLY A 60 -18.59 -3.22 14.98
CA GLY A 60 -19.24 -2.04 15.57
C GLY A 60 -18.25 -0.96 16.00
N VAL A 61 -17.05 -0.95 15.47
CA VAL A 61 -15.99 -0.01 15.81
C VAL A 61 -15.78 0.94 14.62
N GLY A 62 -16.39 2.14 14.72
CA GLY A 62 -16.18 3.23 13.76
C GLY A 62 -17.03 3.13 12.48
N GLU A 63 -17.10 4.24 11.76
CA GLU A 63 -17.85 4.37 10.50
C GLU A 63 -17.00 4.05 9.27
N ASP A 64 -15.67 3.99 9.41
CA ASP A 64 -14.74 3.75 8.30
C ASP A 64 -14.27 2.30 8.23
N PRO A 65 -14.31 1.66 7.04
CA PRO A 65 -13.84 0.31 6.82
C PRO A 65 -12.30 0.30 6.77
N VAL A 66 -11.65 0.37 7.92
CA VAL A 66 -10.17 0.43 8.01
C VAL A 66 -9.49 -0.94 7.96
N GLY A 67 -10.24 -2.03 7.86
CA GLY A 67 -9.71 -3.38 7.78
C GLY A 67 -9.09 -3.86 9.09
N TRP A 68 -9.70 -4.84 9.72
CA TRP A 68 -9.10 -5.56 10.83
C TRP A 68 -8.05 -6.53 10.30
N THR A 69 -6.84 -6.55 10.86
CA THR A 69 -5.75 -7.36 10.35
C THR A 69 -5.20 -8.31 11.39
N HIS A 70 -5.05 -9.57 11.00
CA HIS A 70 -4.47 -10.63 11.81
C HIS A 70 -3.60 -11.53 10.93
N THR A 71 -2.34 -11.75 11.29
CA THR A 71 -1.39 -12.49 10.44
C THR A 71 -1.23 -11.91 9.03
N SER A 72 -1.33 -10.61 8.92
CA SER A 72 -1.11 -9.80 7.71
C SER A 72 0.36 -9.43 7.54
N ASN A 73 0.69 -8.82 6.41
CA ASN A 73 2.01 -8.22 6.19
C ASN A 73 1.89 -6.70 6.07
N TRP A 74 2.77 -6.01 6.79
CA TRP A 74 2.87 -4.57 6.79
C TRP A 74 4.07 -4.11 5.96
N PHE A 75 3.84 -3.13 5.12
CA PHE A 75 4.84 -2.51 4.24
C PHE A 75 5.00 -1.04 4.62
N ALA A 76 6.23 -0.63 4.90
CA ALA A 76 6.63 0.76 5.00
C ALA A 76 7.15 1.24 3.64
N ILE A 77 6.44 2.13 2.99
CA ILE A 77 6.80 2.65 1.66
C ILE A 77 7.18 4.12 1.79
N THR A 78 8.33 4.50 1.23
CA THR A 78 8.73 5.90 1.05
C THR A 78 8.65 6.27 -0.42
N LEU A 79 7.91 7.32 -0.75
CA LEU A 79 7.94 7.97 -2.05
C LEU A 79 8.85 9.20 -1.97
N GLN A 80 9.92 9.22 -2.78
CA GLN A 80 10.85 10.35 -2.78
C GLN A 80 10.35 11.55 -3.57
N THR A 81 9.38 11.33 -4.45
CA THR A 81 8.75 12.35 -5.31
C THR A 81 7.26 12.12 -5.39
N ASP A 82 6.49 13.17 -5.69
CA ASP A 82 5.07 13.05 -6.04
C ASP A 82 4.92 12.04 -7.19
N SER A 83 4.02 11.08 -7.03
CA SER A 83 3.94 9.92 -7.91
C SER A 83 2.51 9.47 -8.15
N VAL A 84 2.24 8.99 -9.35
CA VAL A 84 1.15 8.05 -9.60
C VAL A 84 1.61 6.70 -9.05
N PHE A 85 1.05 6.30 -7.92
CA PHE A 85 1.40 5.06 -7.22
C PHE A 85 0.34 4.00 -7.47
N THR A 86 0.76 2.81 -7.89
CA THR A 86 -0.12 1.67 -8.10
C THR A 86 0.31 0.50 -7.23
N LEU A 87 -0.64 -0.05 -6.47
CA LEU A 87 -0.52 -1.32 -5.79
C LEU A 87 -1.33 -2.37 -6.56
N SER A 88 -0.69 -3.47 -6.92
CA SER A 88 -1.34 -4.66 -7.46
C SER A 88 -1.01 -5.85 -6.57
N ILE A 89 -2.02 -6.63 -6.21
CA ILE A 89 -1.87 -7.83 -5.39
C ILE A 89 -2.55 -8.98 -6.11
N GLU A 90 -1.85 -10.08 -6.23
CA GLU A 90 -2.35 -11.30 -6.88
C GLU A 90 -2.01 -12.55 -6.07
N ARG A 91 -2.74 -13.63 -6.31
CA ARG A 91 -2.42 -14.97 -5.80
C ARG A 91 -1.04 -15.42 -6.27
N ASP A 92 -0.26 -16.02 -5.38
CA ASP A 92 1.05 -16.57 -5.73
C ASP A 92 1.23 -17.99 -5.13
N THR A 93 1.12 -18.99 -5.98
CA THR A 93 1.31 -20.40 -5.63
C THR A 93 2.77 -20.81 -5.58
N THR A 94 3.70 -19.91 -5.80
CA THR A 94 5.15 -20.19 -5.83
C THR A 94 5.86 -19.79 -4.52
N VAL A 95 5.13 -19.31 -3.52
CA VAL A 95 5.69 -18.94 -2.21
C VAL A 95 6.14 -20.18 -1.47
N PRO A 96 7.43 -20.31 -1.15
CA PRO A 96 7.97 -21.53 -0.55
C PRO A 96 7.54 -21.70 0.91
N VAL A 97 7.48 -22.95 1.35
CA VAL A 97 7.27 -23.36 2.74
C VAL A 97 8.55 -23.95 3.32
N ALA A 98 8.86 -23.59 4.55
CA ALA A 98 9.94 -24.24 5.29
C ALA A 98 9.66 -25.75 5.40
N GLY A 99 10.61 -26.57 4.94
CA GLY A 99 10.43 -28.03 4.87
C GLY A 99 10.04 -28.55 3.49
N GLY A 100 9.82 -27.69 2.53
CA GLY A 100 9.53 -28.00 1.11
C GLY A 100 8.10 -27.79 0.67
N GLY A 101 7.90 -27.61 -0.63
CA GLY A 101 6.62 -27.28 -1.23
C GLY A 101 6.32 -25.78 -1.25
N PHE A 102 5.08 -25.44 -1.60
CA PHE A 102 4.62 -24.07 -1.76
C PHE A 102 3.34 -23.83 -0.97
N ARG A 103 3.08 -22.54 -0.64
CA ARG A 103 1.83 -22.13 -0.01
C ARG A 103 0.67 -22.28 -0.99
N PRO A 104 -0.50 -22.73 -0.52
CA PRO A 104 -1.72 -22.61 -1.30
C PRO A 104 -2.05 -21.11 -1.53
N ALA A 105 -2.84 -20.82 -2.54
CA ALA A 105 -3.35 -19.48 -2.82
C ALA A 105 -4.83 -19.49 -3.27
N ASP A 106 -5.50 -20.61 -3.16
CA ASP A 106 -6.90 -20.82 -3.57
C ASP A 106 -7.90 -20.01 -2.73
N HIS A 107 -7.54 -19.74 -1.46
CA HIS A 107 -8.30 -18.88 -0.55
C HIS A 107 -7.63 -17.51 -0.32
N MET A 108 -6.71 -17.10 -1.20
CA MET A 108 -6.20 -15.75 -1.21
C MET A 108 -7.18 -14.83 -1.95
N TYR A 109 -7.87 -14.00 -1.20
CA TYR A 109 -8.68 -12.90 -1.72
C TYR A 109 -8.04 -11.58 -1.32
N PRO A 110 -7.16 -11.04 -2.20
CA PRO A 110 -6.30 -9.92 -1.84
C PRO A 110 -7.09 -8.72 -1.35
N SER A 111 -6.78 -8.27 -0.16
CA SER A 111 -7.39 -7.11 0.49
C SER A 111 -6.29 -6.25 1.10
N PHE A 112 -6.51 -4.95 1.22
CA PHE A 112 -5.51 -4.04 1.75
C PHE A 112 -6.12 -2.80 2.39
N THR A 113 -5.33 -2.13 3.22
CA THR A 113 -5.55 -0.76 3.66
C THR A 113 -4.27 0.04 3.52
N ILE A 114 -4.38 1.32 3.15
CA ILE A 114 -3.27 2.26 3.00
C ILE A 114 -3.50 3.50 3.86
N TRP A 115 -2.42 3.93 4.52
CA TRP A 115 -2.35 5.15 5.32
C TRP A 115 -1.18 6.01 4.84
N SER A 116 -1.28 7.33 5.04
CA SER A 116 -0.12 8.21 5.06
C SER A 116 0.58 8.10 6.41
N GLY A 117 1.90 8.25 6.40
CA GLY A 117 2.72 8.13 7.61
C GLY A 117 3.29 6.74 7.86
N TRP A 118 4.23 6.68 8.77
CA TRP A 118 4.73 5.46 9.39
C TRP A 118 4.41 5.51 10.87
N ASP A 119 3.96 4.42 11.41
CA ASP A 119 3.78 4.29 12.85
C ASP A 119 5.14 4.01 13.53
N ASN A 120 5.51 4.92 14.41
CA ASN A 120 6.76 4.85 15.18
C ASN A 120 6.53 4.52 16.65
N ASP A 121 5.29 4.61 17.13
CA ASP A 121 4.96 4.56 18.55
C ASP A 121 3.64 3.81 18.83
N ALA A 122 3.39 2.75 18.07
CA ALA A 122 2.21 1.91 18.30
C ALA A 122 2.07 1.52 19.79
N ILE A 123 0.98 1.95 20.41
CA ILE A 123 0.67 1.60 21.79
C ILE A 123 -0.20 0.33 21.77
N PRO A 124 0.29 -0.82 22.27
CA PRO A 124 -0.53 -2.02 22.41
C PRO A 124 -1.80 -1.76 23.21
N ASN A 125 -2.90 -2.42 22.84
CA ASN A 125 -4.20 -2.20 23.47
C ASN A 125 -4.22 -2.42 24.99
N ASP A 126 -3.45 -3.40 25.47
CA ASP A 126 -3.27 -3.65 26.91
C ASP A 126 -2.60 -2.46 27.61
N VAL A 127 -1.67 -1.78 26.96
CA VAL A 127 -1.02 -0.57 27.44
C VAL A 127 -2.00 0.61 27.37
N ALA A 128 -2.74 0.76 26.28
CA ALA A 128 -3.75 1.81 26.13
C ALA A 128 -4.84 1.69 27.22
N LEU A 129 -5.34 0.48 27.46
CA LEU A 129 -6.29 0.21 28.56
C LEU A 129 -5.66 0.47 29.94
N ALA A 130 -4.38 0.14 30.14
CA ALA A 130 -3.67 0.41 31.38
C ALA A 130 -3.45 1.92 31.62
N LEU A 131 -3.39 2.72 30.54
CA LEU A 131 -3.35 4.19 30.60
C LEU A 131 -4.71 4.85 30.81
N GLY A 132 -5.79 4.04 30.89
CA GLY A 132 -7.14 4.50 31.22
C GLY A 132 -8.01 4.84 30.00
N TYR A 133 -7.59 4.51 28.79
CA TYR A 133 -8.46 4.61 27.62
C TYR A 133 -9.53 3.53 27.70
N ALA A 134 -10.81 3.93 27.62
CA ALA A 134 -11.88 2.94 27.58
C ALA A 134 -11.91 2.24 26.21
N ALA A 135 -12.25 0.95 26.19
CA ALA A 135 -12.38 0.20 24.94
C ALA A 135 -13.42 0.82 23.97
N ALA A 136 -14.37 1.62 24.48
CA ALA A 136 -15.35 2.36 23.70
C ALA A 136 -14.79 3.70 23.16
N ASP A 137 -13.65 4.16 23.68
CA ASP A 137 -12.98 5.38 23.21
C ASP A 137 -11.89 5.06 22.17
N LEU A 138 -11.72 3.79 21.89
CA LEU A 138 -10.90 3.27 20.80
C LEU A 138 -11.87 2.94 19.64
N PRO A 139 -11.90 3.66 18.53
CA PRO A 139 -10.97 4.63 17.98
C PRO A 139 -11.50 6.05 18.05
N VAL A 140 -10.69 6.97 18.51
CA VAL A 140 -10.92 8.38 18.27
C VAL A 140 -10.80 8.60 16.75
N GLN A 141 -11.66 9.43 16.19
CA GLN A 141 -11.89 9.59 14.75
C GLN A 141 -10.65 9.87 13.88
N ASP A 142 -9.53 10.24 14.47
CA ASP A 142 -8.28 10.54 13.77
C ASP A 142 -7.21 9.47 13.93
N HIS A 143 -7.49 8.39 14.66
CA HIS A 143 -6.56 7.30 14.94
C HIS A 143 -7.12 6.00 14.38
N HIS A 144 -6.43 5.40 13.44
CA HIS A 144 -6.83 4.13 12.86
C HIS A 144 -6.28 2.99 13.70
N THR A 145 -7.19 2.24 14.31
CA THR A 145 -6.84 1.00 15.01
C THR A 145 -6.67 -0.13 14.01
N TYR A 146 -5.64 -0.92 14.19
CA TYR A 146 -5.48 -2.19 13.49
C TYR A 146 -5.18 -3.28 14.53
N ASN A 147 -5.46 -4.52 14.18
CA ASN A 147 -5.19 -5.65 15.02
C ASN A 147 -4.04 -6.47 14.43
N ASN A 148 -2.98 -6.69 15.22
CA ASN A 148 -1.91 -7.61 14.91
C ASN A 148 -1.91 -8.72 15.96
N ASP A 149 -2.22 -9.97 15.55
CA ASP A 149 -2.28 -11.15 16.43
C ASP A 149 -3.22 -11.02 17.66
N GLY A 150 -4.35 -10.32 17.48
CA GLY A 150 -5.35 -10.16 18.53
C GLY A 150 -5.11 -8.97 19.46
N ALA A 151 -4.03 -8.22 19.32
CA ALA A 151 -3.82 -6.94 19.98
C ALA A 151 -4.35 -5.80 19.10
N VAL A 152 -5.17 -4.95 19.64
CA VAL A 152 -5.51 -3.66 19.02
C VAL A 152 -4.37 -2.72 19.30
N VAL A 153 -3.79 -2.15 18.27
CA VAL A 153 -2.64 -1.27 18.36
C VAL A 153 -3.03 0.13 17.88
N TRP A 154 -2.58 1.14 18.57
CA TRP A 154 -2.77 2.55 18.21
C TRP A 154 -1.66 3.02 17.31
N ALA A 155 -2.02 3.81 16.34
CA ALA A 155 -1.08 4.44 15.43
C ALA A 155 -1.49 5.91 15.24
N GLU A 156 -0.96 6.79 16.08
CA GLU A 156 -1.27 8.23 16.03
C GLU A 156 -0.75 8.90 14.76
N ASP A 157 0.32 8.38 14.19
CA ASP A 157 0.99 8.95 13.00
C ASP A 157 0.39 8.48 11.67
N LEU A 158 -0.65 7.65 11.68
CA LEU A 158 -1.27 7.11 10.46
C LEU A 158 -2.53 7.88 10.07
N GLY A 159 -2.51 8.50 8.90
CA GLY A 159 -3.69 9.10 8.27
C GLY A 159 -4.31 8.13 7.26
N TYR A 160 -5.53 7.65 7.50
CA TYR A 160 -6.26 6.78 6.57
C TYR A 160 -6.41 7.42 5.19
N LEU A 161 -6.15 6.64 4.14
CA LEU A 161 -6.29 7.08 2.75
C LEU A 161 -7.33 6.27 1.99
N ASP A 162 -7.23 4.93 2.02
CA ASP A 162 -8.12 4.06 1.23
C ASP A 162 -8.01 2.60 1.73
N SER A 163 -9.03 1.80 1.43
CA SER A 163 -9.01 0.37 1.66
C SER A 163 -9.78 -0.37 0.57
N LEU A 164 -9.49 -1.64 0.40
CA LEU A 164 -10.22 -2.53 -0.47
C LEU A 164 -10.38 -3.90 0.17
N GLY A 165 -11.59 -4.22 0.60
CA GLY A 165 -12.01 -5.58 0.95
C GLY A 165 -12.39 -6.35 -0.31
N ASN A 166 -11.93 -7.59 -0.43
CA ASN A 166 -12.20 -8.44 -1.57
C ASN A 166 -12.37 -9.90 -1.12
N ASN A 167 -13.51 -10.49 -1.42
CA ASN A 167 -13.85 -11.87 -1.07
C ASN A 167 -14.14 -12.77 -2.29
N SER A 168 -13.77 -12.34 -3.49
CA SER A 168 -14.14 -13.08 -4.72
C SER A 168 -13.10 -13.03 -5.83
N LEU A 169 -12.24 -11.99 -5.88
CA LEU A 169 -11.26 -11.82 -6.95
C LEU A 169 -9.92 -12.43 -6.57
N GLU A 170 -9.21 -12.99 -7.54
CA GLU A 170 -7.87 -13.56 -7.38
C GLU A 170 -6.75 -12.50 -7.42
N SER A 171 -7.11 -11.32 -7.88
CA SER A 171 -6.22 -10.16 -7.93
C SER A 171 -6.98 -8.86 -7.76
N VAL A 172 -6.30 -7.86 -7.20
CA VAL A 172 -6.81 -6.48 -7.09
C VAL A 172 -5.72 -5.50 -7.50
N SER A 173 -6.12 -4.34 -8.00
CA SER A 173 -5.21 -3.25 -8.29
C SER A 173 -5.86 -1.91 -8.00
N ARG A 174 -5.09 -0.96 -7.44
CA ARG A 174 -5.54 0.38 -7.13
C ARG A 174 -4.44 1.39 -7.43
N THR A 175 -4.83 2.56 -7.87
CA THR A 175 -3.90 3.64 -8.25
C THR A 175 -4.31 4.93 -7.56
N TRP A 176 -3.33 5.66 -7.03
CA TRP A 176 -3.48 6.95 -6.36
C TRP A 176 -2.46 7.95 -6.91
N ASN A 177 -2.79 9.23 -6.81
CA ASN A 177 -1.81 10.31 -6.88
C ASN A 177 -1.36 10.61 -5.46
N LEU A 178 -0.14 10.24 -5.10
CA LEU A 178 0.42 10.43 -3.78
C LEU A 178 1.55 11.44 -3.81
N SER A 179 1.62 12.28 -2.79
CA SER A 179 2.77 13.18 -2.60
C SER A 179 4.01 12.43 -2.15
N ALA A 180 5.18 13.05 -2.28
CA ALA A 180 6.39 12.57 -1.63
C ALA A 180 6.15 12.42 -0.11
N GLY A 181 6.55 11.29 0.47
CA GLY A 181 6.31 11.00 1.89
C GLY A 181 6.34 9.52 2.22
N ASN A 182 5.97 9.22 3.44
CA ASN A 182 5.90 7.87 3.99
C ASN A 182 4.47 7.34 3.95
N TYR A 183 4.33 6.05 3.71
CA TYR A 183 3.05 5.35 3.62
C TYR A 183 3.13 4.00 4.29
N SER A 184 2.08 3.63 5.00
CA SER A 184 1.90 2.30 5.60
C SER A 184 0.84 1.55 4.81
N ILE A 185 1.15 0.33 4.41
CA ILE A 185 0.23 -0.52 3.67
C ILE A 185 0.16 -1.88 4.36
N VAL A 186 -1.04 -2.30 4.73
CA VAL A 186 -1.29 -3.66 5.19
C VAL A 186 -1.90 -4.48 4.08
N ILE A 187 -1.41 -5.68 3.88
CA ILE A 187 -1.94 -6.64 2.92
C ILE A 187 -2.41 -7.87 3.68
N GLY A 188 -3.63 -8.27 3.41
CA GLY A 188 -4.25 -9.46 3.96
C GLY A 188 -5.16 -10.14 2.96
N SER A 189 -5.96 -11.07 3.44
CA SER A 189 -6.96 -11.81 2.68
C SER A 189 -8.30 -11.82 3.42
N ASP A 190 -9.40 -11.67 2.68
CA ASP A 190 -10.78 -11.73 3.21
C ASP A 190 -11.51 -12.98 2.71
N ALA A 191 -11.10 -14.14 3.20
CA ALA A 191 -11.77 -15.41 2.91
C ALA A 191 -12.91 -15.70 3.89
N SER A 192 -13.87 -14.83 4.02
CA SER A 192 -14.89 -14.74 5.08
C SER A 192 -15.75 -15.99 5.36
N SER A 193 -15.56 -17.09 4.63
CA SER A 193 -16.41 -18.29 4.76
C SER A 193 -15.69 -19.56 5.19
N GLU A 194 -14.39 -19.53 5.40
CA GLU A 194 -13.60 -20.74 5.61
C GLU A 194 -13.19 -20.95 7.07
N THR A 195 -13.37 -22.15 7.59
CA THR A 195 -12.92 -22.52 8.92
C THR A 195 -11.42 -22.81 8.92
N SER A 196 -10.60 -21.82 9.33
CA SER A 196 -9.16 -21.97 9.55
C SER A 196 -8.33 -22.51 8.35
N PRO A 197 -8.42 -21.87 7.17
CA PRO A 197 -7.58 -22.29 6.06
C PRO A 197 -6.09 -21.96 6.35
N PRO A 198 -5.15 -22.70 5.73
CA PRO A 198 -3.73 -22.42 5.90
C PRO A 198 -3.35 -21.04 5.40
N ARG A 199 -2.15 -20.55 5.75
CA ARG A 199 -1.65 -19.27 5.20
C ARG A 199 -1.57 -19.35 3.68
N GLN A 200 -2.01 -18.28 3.03
CA GLN A 200 -2.17 -18.15 1.59
C GLN A 200 -1.05 -17.33 0.97
N GLY A 201 -0.52 -17.80 -0.17
CA GLY A 201 0.53 -17.09 -0.91
C GLY A 201 -0.01 -15.93 -1.75
N TYR A 202 0.71 -14.83 -1.77
CA TYR A 202 0.42 -13.66 -2.60
C TYR A 202 1.69 -13.04 -3.17
N ARG A 203 1.53 -12.25 -4.22
CA ARG A 203 2.53 -11.31 -4.73
C ARG A 203 1.96 -9.91 -4.71
N ALA A 204 2.67 -8.99 -4.08
CA ALA A 204 2.41 -7.55 -4.16
C ALA A 204 3.40 -6.89 -5.11
N THR A 205 2.91 -6.01 -5.97
CA THR A 205 3.71 -5.19 -6.87
C THR A 205 3.35 -3.73 -6.67
N PHE A 206 4.36 -2.93 -6.38
CA PHE A 206 4.31 -1.50 -6.19
C PHE A 206 4.95 -0.84 -7.40
N THR A 207 4.22 0.06 -8.07
CA THR A 207 4.74 0.78 -9.24
C THR A 207 4.55 2.27 -9.05
N THR A 208 5.57 3.04 -9.37
CA THR A 208 5.51 4.49 -9.41
C THR A 208 5.67 5.01 -10.83
N ALA A 209 5.00 6.11 -11.14
CA ALA A 209 5.22 6.90 -12.33
C ALA A 209 5.16 8.38 -11.96
N PRO A 210 5.87 9.27 -12.67
CA PRO A 210 5.76 10.69 -12.44
C PRO A 210 4.32 11.18 -12.61
N VAL A 211 3.88 12.09 -11.73
CA VAL A 211 2.60 12.77 -11.94
C VAL A 211 2.69 13.60 -13.21
N PRO A 212 1.78 13.45 -14.19
CA PRO A 212 1.81 14.23 -15.41
C PRO A 212 1.74 15.72 -15.09
N GLU A 213 2.71 16.48 -15.61
CA GLU A 213 2.65 17.93 -15.45
C GLU A 213 1.37 18.50 -16.06
N PRO A 214 0.73 19.48 -15.43
CA PRO A 214 -0.43 20.13 -16.01
C PRO A 214 -0.14 20.62 -17.42
N ALA A 215 -1.06 20.42 -18.35
CA ALA A 215 -0.92 20.83 -19.77
C ALA A 215 -0.61 22.34 -19.98
N THR A 216 -0.58 23.13 -18.91
CA THR A 216 -0.18 24.55 -18.88
C THR A 216 1.25 24.76 -19.39
N THR A 217 2.19 23.87 -19.12
CA THR A 217 3.57 23.93 -19.63
C THR A 217 3.63 23.71 -21.14
N ALA A 218 2.87 22.75 -21.64
CA ALA A 218 2.75 22.50 -23.09
C ALA A 218 2.05 23.69 -23.81
N LEU A 219 1.04 24.26 -23.19
CA LEU A 219 0.32 25.43 -23.75
C LEU A 219 1.18 26.69 -23.73
N ALA A 220 1.99 26.91 -22.70
CA ALA A 220 2.96 28.01 -22.64
C ALA A 220 4.06 27.87 -23.70
N ALA A 221 4.56 26.65 -23.93
CA ALA A 221 5.53 26.37 -24.98
C ALA A 221 4.94 26.61 -26.39
N LEU A 222 3.71 26.18 -26.62
CA LEU A 222 2.99 26.41 -27.89
C LEU A 222 2.71 27.88 -28.14
N THR A 223 2.28 28.64 -27.11
CA THR A 223 2.08 30.09 -27.22
C THR A 223 3.40 30.83 -27.45
N GLY A 224 4.48 30.44 -26.81
CA GLY A 224 5.82 30.99 -27.06
C GLY A 224 6.30 30.77 -28.50
N LEU A 225 6.10 29.57 -29.02
CA LEU A 225 6.44 29.24 -30.42
C LEU A 225 5.57 30.03 -31.41
N ALA A 226 4.30 30.21 -31.14
CA ALA A 226 3.38 31.01 -31.97
C ALA A 226 3.78 32.50 -32.03
N LEU A 227 4.23 33.06 -30.90
CA LEU A 227 4.73 34.44 -30.80
C LEU A 227 6.03 34.64 -31.56
N ILE A 228 6.95 33.67 -31.51
CA ILE A 228 8.20 33.69 -32.26
C ILE A 228 7.94 33.60 -33.77
N ALA A 229 7.02 32.74 -34.21
CA ALA A 229 6.63 32.60 -35.60
C ALA A 229 5.98 33.89 -36.14
N ARG A 230 5.21 34.62 -35.31
CA ARG A 230 4.58 35.87 -35.68
C ARG A 230 5.58 37.05 -35.83
N ARG A 231 6.68 37.03 -35.08
CA ARG A 231 7.75 38.05 -35.18
C ARG A 231 8.65 37.88 -36.41
N ARG A 232 8.62 36.77 -37.10
CA ARG A 232 9.41 36.49 -38.29
C ARG A 232 8.67 36.74 -39.59
N ARG A 233 7.45 37.23 -39.53
CA ARG A 233 6.70 37.77 -40.68
C ARG A 233 6.64 39.31 -40.63
#